data_63f072f9bcc255a57953a1887547bd21
#
_entry.id   63f072f9bcc255a57953a1887547bd21
#
_cell.length_a   1.000
_cell.length_b   1.000
_cell.length_c   1.000
_cell.angle_alpha   90.00
_cell.angle_beta   90.00
_cell.angle_gamma   90.00
#
_symmetry.space_group_name_H-M   'P 1'
#
loop_
_entity.id
_entity.type
_entity.pdbx_description
1 polymer ?
#
loop_
_entity_poly.entity_id
_entity_poly.type
_entity_poly.pdbx_seq_one_letter_code
_entity_poly.pdbx_strand_id
1 'polypeptide(L)'
;MNISTTFLNALRHTSSDVEGQRSPEILLGQIYKVSLEDKSFLLPLAGGEFRLSDPFYYEWNPFPSYLLLYTLEGSAVLTTRGSEVVLDHEHLLFLDCSQGFSLRLLQGKWRFQMFFLSGAELSSYYSIFQAAFTCCYPIPIGSSVSQRMQQLTKFSFTPTPAEQIQLHREL
;
A
#
# COMPACT_ATOMS: atom_id res chain seq x y z
N MET A 1 4.08 6.03 17.31
CA MET A 1 2.98 5.22 16.76
C MET A 1 3.61 4.10 15.95
N ASN A 2 3.30 2.83 16.26
CA ASN A 2 3.89 1.72 15.50
C ASN A 2 3.06 1.46 14.25
N ILE A 3 3.56 1.87 13.08
CA ILE A 3 2.88 1.79 11.79
C ILE A 3 2.44 0.34 11.50
N SER A 4 3.24 -0.64 11.85
CA SER A 4 2.94 -2.06 11.67
C SER A 4 1.70 -2.49 12.47
N THR A 5 1.56 -2.01 13.71
CA THR A 5 0.39 -2.29 14.53
C THR A 5 -0.85 -1.60 13.97
N THR A 6 -0.71 -0.36 13.52
CA THR A 6 -1.81 0.41 12.91
C THR A 6 -2.29 -0.28 11.63
N PHE A 7 -1.37 -0.72 10.77
CA PHE A 7 -1.69 -1.41 9.53
C PHE A 7 -2.43 -2.75 9.80
N LEU A 8 -1.90 -3.58 10.70
CA LEU A 8 -2.56 -4.84 11.06
C LEU A 8 -3.92 -4.62 11.72
N ASN A 9 -4.03 -3.60 12.56
CA ASN A 9 -5.30 -3.24 13.16
C ASN A 9 -6.27 -2.72 12.09
N ALA A 10 -5.80 -1.92 11.14
CA ALA A 10 -6.59 -1.47 10.01
C ALA A 10 -7.15 -2.64 9.19
N LEU A 11 -6.34 -3.67 8.96
CA LEU A 11 -6.79 -4.87 8.26
C LEU A 11 -7.71 -5.77 9.08
N ARG A 12 -7.59 -5.75 10.42
CA ARG A 12 -8.36 -6.61 11.33
C ARG A 12 -9.62 -5.94 11.87
N HIS A 13 -9.56 -4.64 12.07
CA HIS A 13 -10.73 -3.86 12.51
C HIS A 13 -11.47 -3.37 11.27
N THR A 14 -12.37 -4.20 10.81
CA THR A 14 -13.47 -3.71 9.99
C THR A 14 -14.21 -2.67 10.82
N SER A 15 -14.34 -1.46 10.29
CA SER A 15 -15.13 -0.45 10.99
C SER A 15 -16.53 -1.04 11.21
N SER A 16 -17.01 -1.02 12.45
CA SER A 16 -18.35 -1.50 12.85
C SER A 16 -19.49 -0.76 12.15
N ASP A 17 -19.18 0.21 11.33
CA ASP A 17 -20.13 1.14 10.73
C ASP A 17 -20.66 0.69 9.37
N VAL A 18 -20.12 -0.40 8.78
CA VAL A 18 -20.64 -0.97 7.54
C VAL A 18 -21.22 -2.36 7.82
N GLU A 19 -22.54 -2.44 7.86
CA GLU A 19 -23.26 -3.71 8.07
C GLU A 19 -22.88 -4.73 6.99
N GLY A 20 -22.49 -5.93 7.40
CA GLY A 20 -22.09 -7.02 6.50
C GLY A 20 -20.65 -6.97 6.01
N GLN A 21 -19.84 -6.00 6.44
CA GLN A 21 -18.43 -5.93 6.07
C GLN A 21 -17.67 -7.21 6.45
N ARG A 22 -16.86 -7.72 5.52
CA ARG A 22 -16.03 -8.91 5.71
C ARG A 22 -14.59 -8.50 5.98
N SER A 23 -13.91 -9.29 6.81
CA SER A 23 -12.46 -9.14 6.99
C SER A 23 -11.72 -9.38 5.68
N PRO A 24 -10.67 -8.60 5.39
CA PRO A 24 -9.86 -8.83 4.20
C PRO A 24 -9.20 -10.21 4.23
N GLU A 25 -9.17 -10.88 3.09
CA GLU A 25 -8.37 -12.06 2.89
C GLU A 25 -6.92 -11.61 2.61
N ILE A 26 -6.02 -11.97 3.53
CA ILE A 26 -4.59 -11.70 3.37
C ILE A 26 -4.00 -12.88 2.60
N LEU A 27 -3.64 -12.68 1.34
CA LEU A 27 -3.02 -13.70 0.51
C LEU A 27 -1.54 -13.84 0.83
N LEU A 28 -0.82 -12.72 0.90
CA LEU A 28 0.59 -12.64 1.26
C LEU A 28 0.78 -11.30 2.00
N GLY A 29 0.74 -11.32 3.31
CA GLY A 29 0.91 -10.11 4.13
C GLY A 29 2.24 -10.14 4.88
N GLN A 30 2.92 -9.02 4.92
CA GLN A 30 4.21 -8.87 5.60
C GLN A 30 4.27 -7.57 6.38
N ILE A 31 4.92 -7.64 7.55
CA ILE A 31 5.33 -6.49 8.33
C ILE A 31 6.83 -6.55 8.44
N TYR A 32 7.49 -5.56 7.89
CA TYR A 32 8.94 -5.49 7.93
C TYR A 32 9.37 -4.88 9.27
N LYS A 33 10.16 -5.63 10.03
CA LYS A 33 10.82 -5.10 11.23
C LYS A 33 12.08 -4.36 10.81
N VAL A 34 11.90 -3.10 10.47
CA VAL A 34 13.01 -2.23 10.12
C VAL A 34 13.43 -1.47 11.35
N SER A 35 14.75 -1.39 11.61
CA SER A 35 15.29 -0.45 12.58
C SER A 35 15.10 0.97 12.02
N LEU A 36 14.25 1.76 12.67
CA LEU A 36 13.94 3.14 12.26
C LEU A 36 15.13 4.11 12.49
N GLU A 37 16.27 3.63 12.98
CA GLU A 37 17.44 4.44 13.23
C GLU A 37 18.15 4.87 11.94
N ASP A 38 17.98 4.12 10.86
CA ASP A 38 18.59 4.44 9.57
C ASP A 38 17.53 4.98 8.59
N LYS A 39 17.23 6.28 8.68
CA LYS A 39 16.32 6.99 7.79
C LYS A 39 16.87 7.20 6.38
N SER A 40 18.10 6.79 6.12
CA SER A 40 18.80 7.01 4.86
C SER A 40 18.33 6.08 3.75
N PHE A 41 17.68 4.97 4.08
CA PHE A 41 17.26 3.96 3.12
C PHE A 41 15.76 4.01 2.85
N LEU A 42 15.39 3.69 1.62
CA LEU A 42 14.03 3.39 1.24
C LEU A 42 13.65 2.02 1.80
N LEU A 43 12.66 1.96 2.68
CA LEU A 43 12.31 0.75 3.41
C LEU A 43 10.80 0.52 3.41
N PRO A 44 10.32 -0.70 3.12
CA PRO A 44 8.94 -1.06 3.35
C PRO A 44 8.71 -1.26 4.86
N LEU A 45 7.64 -0.67 5.37
CA LEU A 45 7.23 -0.78 6.77
C LEU A 45 6.24 -1.92 6.97
N ALA A 46 5.29 -2.04 6.07
CA ALA A 46 4.28 -3.08 6.04
C ALA A 46 3.71 -3.21 4.64
N GLY A 47 3.22 -4.36 4.28
CA GLY A 47 2.59 -4.56 2.98
C GLY A 47 2.27 -6.00 2.68
N GLY A 48 1.84 -6.25 1.46
CA GLY A 48 1.52 -7.58 0.98
C GLY A 48 0.52 -7.56 -0.16
N GLU A 49 -0.01 -8.73 -0.44
CA GLU A 49 -1.09 -8.94 -1.40
C GLU A 49 -2.38 -9.30 -0.66
N PHE A 50 -3.45 -8.63 -1.01
CA PHE A 50 -4.74 -8.68 -0.33
C PHE A 50 -5.87 -8.93 -1.31
N ARG A 51 -6.92 -9.57 -0.81
CA ARG A 51 -8.20 -9.67 -1.48
C ARG A 51 -9.30 -9.17 -0.55
N LEU A 52 -10.11 -8.26 -1.03
CA LEU A 52 -11.29 -7.76 -0.37
C LEU A 52 -12.54 -8.17 -1.12
N SER A 53 -13.65 -8.25 -0.40
CA SER A 53 -15.01 -8.43 -0.97
C SER A 53 -15.89 -7.31 -0.44
N ASP A 54 -16.84 -6.88 -1.26
CA ASP A 54 -17.86 -5.92 -0.83
C ASP A 54 -18.79 -6.50 0.25
N PRO A 55 -19.34 -5.67 1.14
CA PRO A 55 -19.01 -4.28 1.34
C PRO A 55 -17.68 -4.09 2.08
N PHE A 56 -16.88 -3.12 1.67
CA PHE A 56 -15.65 -2.76 2.38
C PHE A 56 -15.47 -1.25 2.39
N TYR A 57 -15.20 -0.70 3.56
CA TYR A 57 -14.77 0.67 3.80
C TYR A 57 -13.77 0.70 4.94
N TYR A 58 -12.70 1.44 4.78
CA TYR A 58 -11.75 1.72 5.84
C TYR A 58 -11.13 3.10 5.69
N GLU A 59 -10.94 3.78 6.81
CA GLU A 59 -10.32 5.09 6.88
C GLU A 59 -9.02 5.05 7.67
N TRP A 60 -7.95 5.57 7.08
CA TRP A 60 -6.66 5.73 7.72
C TRP A 60 -6.47 7.16 8.19
N ASN A 61 -6.20 7.29 9.49
CA ASN A 61 -5.75 8.56 10.05
C ASN A 61 -4.38 8.97 9.47
N PRO A 62 -4.07 10.28 9.42
CA PRO A 62 -2.77 10.76 8.99
C PRO A 62 -1.60 10.09 9.70
N PHE A 63 -0.58 9.64 8.95
CA PHE A 63 0.64 9.09 9.51
C PHE A 63 1.83 9.29 8.55
N PRO A 64 3.09 9.36 9.08
CA PRO A 64 4.26 9.70 8.28
C PRO A 64 4.76 8.51 7.47
N SER A 65 4.16 8.25 6.33
CA SER A 65 4.51 7.18 5.41
C SER A 65 4.03 7.51 4.00
N TYR A 66 4.56 6.80 3.02
CA TYR A 66 4.05 6.78 1.66
C TYR A 66 3.40 5.43 1.37
N LEU A 67 2.33 5.45 0.60
CA LEU A 67 1.61 4.26 0.16
C LEU A 67 1.90 4.02 -1.32
N LEU A 68 2.38 2.82 -1.63
CA LEU A 68 2.43 2.28 -2.99
C LEU A 68 1.40 1.17 -3.08
N LEU A 69 0.44 1.28 -4.02
CA LEU A 69 -0.64 0.32 -4.19
C LEU A 69 -0.81 0.01 -5.68
N TYR A 70 -0.92 -1.27 -6.01
CA TYR A 70 -1.12 -1.74 -7.37
C TYR A 70 -2.32 -2.69 -7.45
N THR A 71 -3.30 -2.35 -8.29
CA THR A 71 -4.51 -3.15 -8.49
C THR A 71 -4.28 -4.27 -9.48
N LEU A 72 -4.49 -5.51 -9.05
CA LEU A 72 -4.36 -6.73 -9.85
C LEU A 72 -5.68 -7.15 -10.50
N GLU A 73 -6.81 -7.01 -9.78
CA GLU A 73 -8.14 -7.39 -10.23
C GLU A 73 -9.19 -6.52 -9.55
N GLY A 74 -10.27 -6.19 -10.25
CA GLY A 74 -11.37 -5.37 -9.74
C GLY A 74 -11.01 -3.89 -9.62
N SER A 75 -11.76 -3.17 -8.82
CA SER A 75 -11.57 -1.74 -8.62
C SER A 75 -12.04 -1.28 -7.24
N ALA A 76 -11.44 -0.19 -6.74
CA ALA A 76 -11.83 0.48 -5.51
C ALA A 76 -11.79 2.00 -5.68
N VAL A 77 -12.37 2.72 -4.75
CA VAL A 77 -12.23 4.18 -4.67
C VAL A 77 -11.35 4.52 -3.49
N LEU A 78 -10.34 5.33 -3.75
CA LEU A 78 -9.57 6.02 -2.73
C LEU A 78 -10.08 7.46 -2.61
N THR A 79 -10.32 7.91 -1.39
CA THR A 79 -10.65 9.32 -1.11
C THR A 79 -9.54 9.93 -0.26
N THR A 80 -8.98 11.04 -0.71
CA THR A 80 -8.00 11.82 0.03
C THR A 80 -8.17 13.30 -0.28
N ARG A 81 -8.03 14.17 0.73
CA ARG A 81 -8.20 15.63 0.61
C ARG A 81 -9.50 16.04 -0.09
N GLY A 82 -10.57 15.27 0.07
CA GLY A 82 -11.87 15.54 -0.57
C GLY A 82 -11.93 15.20 -2.06
N SER A 83 -10.88 14.59 -2.62
CA SER A 83 -10.85 14.10 -4.01
C SER A 83 -10.96 12.58 -4.04
N GLU A 84 -11.72 12.07 -4.98
CA GLU A 84 -11.86 10.64 -5.23
C GLU A 84 -11.02 10.21 -6.43
N VAL A 85 -10.35 9.06 -6.29
CA VAL A 85 -9.56 8.41 -7.34
C VAL A 85 -10.01 6.98 -7.47
N VAL A 86 -10.36 6.56 -8.68
CA VAL A 86 -10.68 5.16 -8.97
C VAL A 86 -9.38 4.39 -9.17
N LEU A 87 -9.21 3.36 -8.36
CA LEU A 87 -8.08 2.41 -8.44
C LEU A 87 -8.55 1.21 -9.26
N ASP A 88 -8.46 1.35 -10.57
CA ASP A 88 -8.89 0.32 -11.50
C ASP A 88 -7.79 -0.72 -11.76
N HIS A 89 -8.12 -1.79 -12.47
CA HIS A 89 -7.17 -2.81 -12.90
C HIS A 89 -5.92 -2.19 -13.59
N GLU A 90 -4.75 -2.72 -13.27
CA GLU A 90 -3.45 -2.23 -13.78
C GLU A 90 -3.12 -0.77 -13.42
N HIS A 91 -3.70 -0.24 -12.33
CA HIS A 91 -3.34 1.08 -11.84
C HIS A 91 -2.39 1.00 -10.65
N LEU A 92 -1.34 1.82 -10.71
CA LEU A 92 -0.41 2.08 -9.61
C LEU A 92 -0.77 3.42 -8.97
N LEU A 93 -1.02 3.37 -7.66
CA LEU A 93 -1.17 4.55 -6.81
C LEU A 93 0.14 4.79 -6.06
N PHE A 94 0.57 6.06 -6.01
CA PHE A 94 1.61 6.51 -5.10
C PHE A 94 1.06 7.70 -4.31
N LEU A 95 0.94 7.56 -2.99
CA LEU A 95 0.26 8.50 -2.11
C LEU A 95 1.09 8.87 -0.88
N ASP A 96 1.08 10.15 -0.52
CA ASP A 96 1.56 10.63 0.78
C ASP A 96 0.45 10.47 1.83
N CYS A 97 0.69 9.63 2.83
CA CYS A 97 -0.27 9.30 3.89
C CYS A 97 -0.38 10.36 4.98
N SER A 98 0.38 11.45 4.91
CA SER A 98 0.37 12.52 5.92
C SER A 98 -0.98 13.25 6.04
N GLN A 99 -1.87 13.09 5.07
CA GLN A 99 -3.21 13.69 5.05
C GLN A 99 -4.34 12.71 5.42
N GLY A 100 -3.99 11.45 5.64
CA GLY A 100 -4.99 10.40 5.76
C GLY A 100 -5.69 10.10 4.44
N PHE A 101 -6.41 9.00 4.39
CA PHE A 101 -7.19 8.56 3.23
C PHE A 101 -8.21 7.50 3.62
N SER A 102 -9.20 7.29 2.78
CA SER A 102 -10.09 6.14 2.91
C SER A 102 -10.10 5.30 1.63
N LEU A 103 -10.39 4.01 1.79
CA LEU A 103 -10.59 3.05 0.71
C LEU A 103 -12.01 2.48 0.79
N ARG A 104 -12.71 2.46 -0.32
CA ARG A 104 -14.04 1.89 -0.47
C ARG A 104 -14.05 0.96 -1.67
N LEU A 105 -14.47 -0.30 -1.45
CA LEU A 105 -14.71 -1.24 -2.55
C LEU A 105 -16.02 -0.88 -3.25
N LEU A 106 -15.97 -0.73 -4.57
CA LEU A 106 -17.13 -0.37 -5.40
C LEU A 106 -18.12 -1.53 -5.49
N GLN A 107 -17.65 -2.67 -6.01
CA GLN A 107 -18.45 -3.87 -6.20
C GLN A 107 -17.56 -5.12 -6.28
N GLY A 108 -18.10 -6.25 -5.81
CA GLY A 108 -17.54 -7.56 -6.04
C GLY A 108 -16.27 -7.83 -5.22
N LYS A 109 -15.18 -8.09 -5.91
CA LYS A 109 -13.89 -8.43 -5.30
C LYS A 109 -12.81 -7.51 -5.85
N TRP A 110 -11.87 -7.16 -4.98
CA TRP A 110 -10.71 -6.36 -5.33
C TRP A 110 -9.44 -7.05 -4.83
N ARG A 111 -8.51 -7.33 -5.74
CA ARG A 111 -7.20 -7.92 -5.44
C ARG A 111 -6.11 -6.92 -5.77
N PHE A 112 -5.22 -6.67 -4.82
CA PHE A 112 -4.21 -5.63 -4.93
C PHE A 112 -2.97 -5.95 -4.10
N GLN A 113 -1.88 -5.30 -4.44
CA GLN A 113 -0.66 -5.26 -3.65
C GLN A 113 -0.53 -3.87 -3.05
N MET A 114 -0.16 -3.80 -1.77
CA MET A 114 -0.06 -2.55 -1.03
C MET A 114 1.15 -2.57 -0.11
N PHE A 115 1.96 -1.50 -0.15
CA PHE A 115 3.14 -1.34 0.68
C PHE A 115 3.20 0.07 1.26
N PHE A 116 3.39 0.14 2.56
CA PHE A 116 3.74 1.39 3.24
C PHE A 116 5.26 1.52 3.26
N LEU A 117 5.76 2.66 2.80
CA LEU A 117 7.17 2.94 2.61
C LEU A 117 7.63 4.09 3.50
N SER A 118 8.89 4.04 3.94
CA SER A 118 9.59 5.13 4.62
C SER A 118 10.96 5.32 3.98
N GLY A 119 11.44 6.56 3.96
CA GLY A 119 12.76 6.92 3.43
C GLY A 119 12.87 8.42 3.16
N ALA A 120 14.05 8.97 3.32
CA ALA A 120 14.28 10.41 3.17
C ALA A 120 14.02 10.92 1.75
N GLU A 121 14.28 10.09 0.74
CA GLU A 121 14.15 10.46 -0.68
C GLU A 121 12.73 10.35 -1.23
N LEU A 122 11.81 9.68 -0.50
CA LEU A 122 10.44 9.44 -0.98
C LEU A 122 9.67 10.70 -1.31
N SER A 123 9.90 11.78 -0.56
CA SER A 123 9.26 13.07 -0.85
C SER A 123 9.63 13.62 -2.22
N SER A 124 10.88 13.45 -2.63
CA SER A 124 11.37 13.86 -3.95
C SER A 124 10.77 13.00 -5.06
N TYR A 125 10.76 11.68 -4.89
CA TYR A 125 10.13 10.77 -5.86
C TYR A 125 8.62 11.01 -5.96
N TYR A 126 7.95 11.21 -4.83
CA TYR A 126 6.52 11.53 -4.81
C TYR A 126 6.21 12.83 -5.55
N SER A 127 7.02 13.88 -5.35
CA SER A 127 6.83 15.15 -6.05
C SER A 127 6.98 15.00 -7.56
N ILE A 128 7.96 14.23 -8.02
CA ILE A 128 8.17 13.94 -9.45
C ILE A 128 6.99 13.14 -10.01
N PHE A 129 6.55 12.10 -9.30
CA PHE A 129 5.42 11.26 -9.71
C PHE A 129 4.13 12.09 -9.79
N GLN A 130 3.84 12.90 -8.76
CA GLN A 130 2.65 13.74 -8.70
C GLN A 130 2.62 14.79 -9.82
N ALA A 131 3.76 15.38 -10.16
CA ALA A 131 3.86 16.35 -11.26
C ALA A 131 3.58 15.72 -12.62
N ALA A 132 3.95 14.44 -12.80
CA ALA A 132 3.77 13.73 -14.07
C ALA A 132 2.41 13.04 -14.20
N PHE A 133 1.86 12.48 -13.11
CA PHE A 133 0.76 11.50 -13.14
C PHE A 133 -0.35 11.77 -12.13
N THR A 134 -0.32 12.89 -11.41
CA THR A 134 -1.17 13.14 -10.24
C THR A 134 -0.87 12.16 -9.09
N CYS A 135 -1.73 11.20 -8.77
CA CYS A 135 -1.44 10.19 -7.74
C CYS A 135 -1.61 8.75 -8.25
N CYS A 136 -2.16 8.56 -9.46
CA CYS A 136 -2.48 7.25 -10.02
C CYS A 136 -2.11 7.18 -11.50
N TYR A 137 -1.52 6.06 -11.91
CA TYR A 137 -1.05 5.86 -13.28
C TYR A 137 -1.26 4.41 -13.75
N PRO A 138 -1.72 4.18 -14.99
CA PRO A 138 -1.87 2.83 -15.54
C PRO A 138 -0.50 2.19 -15.80
N ILE A 139 -0.27 1.03 -15.25
CA ILE A 139 0.97 0.23 -15.36
C ILE A 139 0.58 -1.19 -15.78
N PRO A 140 0.90 -1.64 -17.00
CA PRO A 140 0.54 -2.99 -17.45
C PRO A 140 1.12 -4.11 -16.57
N ILE A 141 0.36 -5.18 -16.36
CA ILE A 141 0.85 -6.43 -15.77
C ILE A 141 2.00 -6.97 -16.64
N GLY A 142 3.06 -7.46 -15.98
CA GLY A 142 4.27 -7.92 -16.66
C GLY A 142 5.30 -6.82 -16.92
N SER A 143 4.98 -5.55 -16.67
CA SER A 143 5.98 -4.47 -16.68
C SER A 143 7.03 -4.67 -15.58
N SER A 144 8.16 -4.00 -15.69
CA SER A 144 9.21 -4.05 -14.65
C SER A 144 8.70 -3.60 -13.29
N VAL A 145 7.82 -2.59 -13.25
CA VAL A 145 7.21 -2.08 -12.01
C VAL A 145 6.30 -3.13 -11.38
N SER A 146 5.38 -3.73 -12.14
CA SER A 146 4.47 -4.76 -11.61
C SER A 146 5.23 -6.01 -11.14
N GLN A 147 6.31 -6.39 -11.83
CA GLN A 147 7.19 -7.49 -11.41
C GLN A 147 7.90 -7.18 -10.08
N ARG A 148 8.40 -5.96 -9.90
CA ARG A 148 9.01 -5.53 -8.62
C ARG A 148 7.99 -5.52 -7.49
N MET A 149 6.79 -5.01 -7.70
CA MET A 149 5.70 -5.08 -6.72
C MET A 149 5.43 -6.53 -6.29
N GLN A 150 5.41 -7.47 -7.24
CA GLN A 150 5.25 -8.89 -6.95
C GLN A 150 6.45 -9.48 -6.18
N GLN A 151 7.66 -9.04 -6.46
CA GLN A 151 8.85 -9.48 -5.72
C GLN A 151 8.81 -9.04 -4.26
N LEU A 152 8.35 -7.79 -3.98
CA LEU A 152 8.20 -7.29 -2.61
C LEU A 152 7.31 -8.19 -1.73
N THR A 153 6.34 -8.91 -2.31
CA THR A 153 5.48 -9.84 -1.56
C THR A 153 6.20 -11.12 -1.12
N LYS A 154 7.38 -11.42 -1.66
CA LYS A 154 8.13 -12.66 -1.40
C LYS A 154 9.12 -12.54 -0.24
N PHE A 155 9.41 -11.34 0.22
CA PHE A 155 10.37 -11.15 1.31
C PHE A 155 9.81 -11.55 2.67
N SER A 156 10.71 -12.00 3.55
CA SER A 156 10.40 -12.46 4.91
C SER A 156 9.94 -11.31 5.83
N PHE A 157 9.11 -11.64 6.84
CA PHE A 157 8.72 -10.72 7.91
C PHE A 157 9.90 -10.19 8.76
N THR A 158 10.98 -10.95 8.82
CA THR A 158 12.23 -10.59 9.50
C THR A 158 13.37 -10.81 8.53
N PRO A 159 13.59 -9.86 7.61
CA PRO A 159 14.63 -10.03 6.62
C PRO A 159 16.00 -10.09 7.29
N THR A 160 16.83 -11.02 6.84
CA THR A 160 18.25 -11.05 7.16
C THR A 160 18.95 -9.79 6.62
N PRO A 161 20.15 -9.42 7.08
CA PRO A 161 20.87 -8.28 6.52
C PRO A 161 21.06 -8.36 4.98
N ALA A 162 21.26 -9.57 4.44
CA ALA A 162 21.37 -9.77 3.00
C ALA A 162 20.03 -9.51 2.27
N GLU A 163 18.91 -9.99 2.83
CA GLU A 163 17.58 -9.72 2.31
C GLU A 163 17.19 -8.24 2.41
N GLN A 164 17.65 -7.52 3.45
CA GLN A 164 17.45 -6.07 3.57
C GLN A 164 18.12 -5.31 2.43
N ILE A 165 19.36 -5.69 2.09
CA ILE A 165 20.09 -5.11 0.95
C ILE A 165 19.36 -5.41 -0.37
N GLN A 166 18.87 -6.64 -0.54
CA GLN A 166 18.13 -7.02 -1.73
C GLN A 166 16.79 -6.29 -1.81
N LEU A 167 16.07 -6.19 -0.70
CA LEU A 167 14.81 -5.46 -0.62
C LEU A 167 14.98 -3.99 -1.01
N HIS A 168 16.08 -3.36 -0.58
CA HIS A 168 16.41 -1.99 -0.98
C HIS A 168 16.67 -1.83 -2.48
N ARG A 169 17.19 -2.86 -3.14
CA ARG A 169 17.43 -2.84 -4.61
C ARG A 169 16.15 -3.03 -5.41
N GLU A 170 15.13 -3.67 -4.84
CA GLU A 170 13.85 -3.92 -5.51
C GLU A 170 12.88 -2.74 -5.39
N LEU A 171 13.11 -1.87 -4.41
CA LEU A 171 12.36 -0.62 -4.23
C LEU A 171 12.90 0.50 -5.12
#